data_775f4e414ce2f567788e70ccdb825172
#
_entry.id   775f4e414ce2f567788e70ccdb825172
#
_cell.length_a   1.000
_cell.length_b   1.000
_cell.length_c   1.000
_cell.angle_alpha   90.00
_cell.angle_beta   90.00
_cell.angle_gamma   90.00
#
_symmetry.space_group_name_H-M   'P 1'
#
loop_
_entity.id
_entity.type
_entity.pdbx_description
1 polymer ?
#
loop_
_entity_poly.entity_id
_entity_poly.type
_entity_poly.pdbx_seq_one_letter_code
_entity_poly.pdbx_strand_id
1 'polypeptide(L)'
;VTTSSRDGQPETPASLLAFFGSRVLKLRNERGWSQAELATKTHTTGAMVSYVENAKRVPSADLARDLDAAFESDFFEDFHPLVIQFAYPSWFLPFVEMERDASRISTFQSQIVPALLQTEEYARAMLAPVRPDDLADLVAARMTRQAILERDDPPHTWFIVDEQVLRRRIGGPVVMRAQLERLLTAGQAPRTVIQVVPEEQAAHPGLAGPFTLLNFDQGRDPTTGDRKPPHEVLFVDGFSQGRTALDTAEVAEGVRSYDLLRGYALSPEASAERIGRHLEGLEKR
;
A
#
# COMPACT_ATOMS: atom_id res chain seq x y z
N VAL A 1 3.20 49.48 -15.07
CA VAL A 1 1.99 48.96 -14.44
C VAL A 1 2.43 47.85 -13.51
N THR A 2 2.51 48.16 -12.24
CA THR A 2 2.91 47.29 -11.12
C THR A 2 1.81 46.28 -10.83
N THR A 3 2.10 45.01 -11.01
CA THR A 3 1.27 43.91 -10.51
C THR A 3 1.59 43.68 -9.04
N SER A 4 0.67 44.11 -8.20
CA SER A 4 0.67 43.90 -6.76
C SER A 4 0.52 42.41 -6.45
N SER A 5 1.48 41.85 -5.73
CA SER A 5 1.41 40.52 -5.10
C SER A 5 0.27 40.49 -4.10
N ARG A 6 -0.62 39.51 -4.22
CA ARG A 6 -1.60 39.19 -3.18
C ARG A 6 -0.91 38.41 -2.07
N ASP A 7 -0.30 39.15 -1.13
CA ASP A 7 0.18 38.57 0.11
C ASP A 7 -0.96 38.36 1.08
N GLY A 8 -1.07 37.17 1.66
CA GLY A 8 -1.63 36.98 2.99
C GLY A 8 -2.99 36.27 3.12
N GLN A 9 -3.51 35.58 2.11
CA GLN A 9 -4.58 34.61 2.39
C GLN A 9 -3.91 33.26 2.69
N PRO A 10 -4.26 32.59 3.83
CA PRO A 10 -3.83 31.23 4.05
C PRO A 10 -4.39 30.37 2.91
N GLU A 11 -3.50 29.67 2.20
CA GLU A 11 -3.92 28.70 1.17
C GLU A 11 -4.86 27.71 1.84
N THR A 12 -6.09 27.60 1.30
CA THR A 12 -7.03 26.60 1.77
C THR A 12 -6.41 25.23 1.47
N PRO A 13 -6.24 24.35 2.47
CA PRO A 13 -5.66 23.04 2.25
C PRO A 13 -6.44 22.28 1.16
N ALA A 14 -5.71 21.67 0.22
CA ALA A 14 -6.31 20.99 -0.93
C ALA A 14 -7.13 19.75 -0.52
N SER A 15 -6.92 19.22 0.69
CA SER A 15 -7.63 18.04 1.21
C SER A 15 -7.63 18.03 2.75
N LEU A 16 -8.44 17.13 3.37
CA LEU A 16 -8.42 16.91 4.81
C LEU A 16 -7.07 16.40 5.31
N LEU A 17 -6.40 15.58 4.54
CA LEU A 17 -5.04 15.12 4.87
C LEU A 17 -4.05 16.27 4.86
N ALA A 18 -4.12 17.15 3.86
CA ALA A 18 -3.28 18.35 3.80
C ALA A 18 -3.58 19.31 4.96
N PHE A 19 -4.85 19.43 5.36
CA PHE A 19 -5.24 20.22 6.53
C PHE A 19 -4.65 19.65 7.83
N PHE A 20 -4.76 18.34 8.03
CA PHE A 20 -4.15 17.64 9.18
C PHE A 20 -2.65 17.92 9.23
N GLY A 21 -1.95 17.69 8.12
CA GLY A 21 -0.49 17.91 8.04
C GLY A 21 -0.08 19.36 8.30
N SER A 22 -0.81 20.33 7.75
CA SER A 22 -0.54 21.76 7.97
C SER A 22 -0.73 22.15 9.44
N ARG A 23 -1.67 21.51 10.15
CA ARG A 23 -1.89 21.73 11.58
C ARG A 23 -0.72 21.18 12.41
N VAL A 24 -0.22 19.98 12.07
CA VAL A 24 0.99 19.42 12.71
C VAL A 24 2.19 20.35 12.51
N LEU A 25 2.45 20.76 11.27
CA LEU A 25 3.55 21.67 10.93
C LEU A 25 3.46 23.00 11.70
N LYS A 26 2.27 23.59 11.76
CA LYS A 26 2.01 24.84 12.47
C LYS A 26 2.33 24.71 13.96
N LEU A 27 1.75 23.72 14.65
CA LEU A 27 1.94 23.52 16.08
C LEU A 27 3.39 23.18 16.44
N ARG A 28 4.05 22.36 15.60
CA ARG A 28 5.46 22.06 15.78
C ARG A 28 6.34 23.33 15.70
N ASN A 29 6.09 24.19 14.71
CA ASN A 29 6.81 25.44 14.57
C ASN A 29 6.53 26.42 15.73
N GLU A 30 5.28 26.51 16.21
CA GLU A 30 4.91 27.31 17.38
C GLU A 30 5.65 26.87 18.65
N ARG A 31 5.94 25.56 18.79
CA ARG A 31 6.72 24.99 19.90
C ARG A 31 8.24 25.09 19.67
N GLY A 32 8.69 25.52 18.48
CA GLY A 32 10.11 25.59 18.09
C GLY A 32 10.77 24.22 17.92
N TRP A 33 10.00 23.15 17.74
CA TRP A 33 10.53 21.79 17.63
C TRP A 33 10.99 21.47 16.20
N SER A 34 12.08 20.69 16.09
CA SER A 34 12.46 20.01 14.86
C SER A 34 11.55 18.80 14.61
N GLN A 35 11.54 18.27 13.38
CA GLN A 35 10.82 17.03 13.07
C GLN A 35 11.31 15.82 13.91
N ALA A 36 12.61 15.78 14.23
CA ALA A 36 13.19 14.74 15.07
C ALA A 36 12.72 14.84 16.53
N GLU A 37 12.60 16.04 17.08
CA GLU A 37 12.07 16.24 18.44
C GLU A 37 10.61 15.87 18.54
N LEU A 38 9.77 16.25 17.55
CA LEU A 38 8.38 15.81 17.52
C LEU A 38 8.28 14.28 17.37
N ALA A 39 9.10 13.68 16.51
CA ALA A 39 9.13 12.23 16.32
C ALA A 39 9.43 11.46 17.63
N THR A 40 10.35 11.96 18.44
CA THR A 40 10.66 11.39 19.76
C THR A 40 9.45 11.45 20.70
N LYS A 41 8.70 12.57 20.67
CA LYS A 41 7.51 12.78 21.51
C LYS A 41 6.29 11.94 21.09
N THR A 42 6.25 11.55 19.83
CA THR A 42 5.14 10.81 19.21
C THR A 42 5.53 9.37 18.83
N HIS A 43 6.58 8.84 19.42
CA HIS A 43 7.06 7.46 19.25
C HIS A 43 7.17 7.02 17.78
N THR A 44 7.59 7.96 16.89
CA THR A 44 7.72 7.72 15.45
C THR A 44 9.08 8.16 14.93
N THR A 45 9.24 8.30 13.61
CA THR A 45 10.47 8.75 12.96
C THR A 45 10.32 10.18 12.40
N GLY A 46 11.43 10.93 12.30
CA GLY A 46 11.41 12.25 11.65
C GLY A 46 10.91 12.19 10.19
N ALA A 47 11.18 11.09 9.49
CA ALA A 47 10.65 10.86 8.15
C ALA A 47 9.12 10.75 8.15
N MET A 48 8.54 10.04 9.13
CA MET A 48 7.08 9.95 9.25
C MET A 48 6.45 11.30 9.57
N VAL A 49 7.04 12.08 10.50
CA VAL A 49 6.59 13.45 10.77
C VAL A 49 6.60 14.29 9.49
N SER A 50 7.71 14.23 8.72
CA SER A 50 7.82 14.94 7.44
C SER A 50 6.75 14.48 6.43
N TYR A 51 6.49 13.18 6.33
CA TYR A 51 5.46 12.67 5.42
C TYR A 51 4.05 13.15 5.80
N VAL A 52 3.72 13.17 7.09
CA VAL A 52 2.42 13.66 7.56
C VAL A 52 2.28 15.16 7.33
N GLU A 53 3.29 15.96 7.68
CA GLU A 53 3.28 17.42 7.44
C GLU A 53 3.09 17.79 5.97
N ASN A 54 3.59 16.95 5.05
CA ASN A 54 3.49 17.14 3.61
C ASN A 54 2.34 16.35 2.95
N ALA A 55 1.41 15.81 3.73
CA ALA A 55 0.28 14.99 3.25
C ALA A 55 0.69 13.80 2.35
N LYS A 56 1.86 13.22 2.58
CA LYS A 56 2.38 12.07 1.82
C LYS A 56 2.04 10.72 2.44
N ARG A 57 1.57 10.71 3.69
CA ARG A 57 1.13 9.53 4.42
C ARG A 57 -0.08 9.86 5.27
N VAL A 58 -1.00 8.94 5.32
CA VAL A 58 -2.14 9.01 6.23
C VAL A 58 -1.65 8.65 7.63
N PRO A 59 -1.89 9.49 8.65
CA PRO A 59 -1.47 9.19 10.03
C PRO A 59 -2.21 7.96 10.55
N SER A 60 -1.57 7.20 11.45
CA SER A 60 -2.27 6.16 12.22
C SER A 60 -3.08 6.79 13.37
N ALA A 61 -4.05 6.04 13.91
CA ALA A 61 -4.80 6.47 15.09
C ALA A 61 -3.87 6.68 16.31
N ASP A 62 -2.86 5.82 16.48
CA ASP A 62 -1.88 5.99 17.55
C ASP A 62 -1.07 7.27 17.39
N LEU A 63 -0.61 7.58 16.16
CA LEU A 63 0.09 8.84 15.90
C LEU A 63 -0.81 10.04 16.14
N ALA A 64 -2.10 9.99 15.80
CA ALA A 64 -3.03 11.08 16.08
C ALA A 64 -3.16 11.32 17.59
N ARG A 65 -3.30 10.27 18.40
CA ARG A 65 -3.33 10.33 19.88
C ARG A 65 -2.03 10.88 20.45
N ASP A 66 -0.89 10.42 19.94
CA ASP A 66 0.43 10.87 20.41
C ASP A 66 0.67 12.35 20.06
N LEU A 67 0.16 12.82 18.91
CA LEU A 67 0.18 14.25 18.56
C LEU A 67 -0.65 15.09 19.54
N ASP A 68 -1.86 14.64 19.92
CA ASP A 68 -2.66 15.33 20.92
C ASP A 68 -1.96 15.38 22.28
N ALA A 69 -1.37 14.28 22.71
CA ALA A 69 -0.57 14.26 23.93
C ALA A 69 0.64 15.21 23.86
N ALA A 70 1.37 15.25 22.73
CA ALA A 70 2.53 16.10 22.55
C ALA A 70 2.20 17.60 22.48
N PHE A 71 1.06 17.93 21.84
CA PHE A 71 0.63 19.33 21.64
C PHE A 71 -0.35 19.84 22.71
N GLU A 72 -0.80 18.95 23.62
CA GLU A 72 -1.85 19.26 24.62
C GLU A 72 -3.14 19.72 23.92
N SER A 73 -3.60 18.95 22.95
CA SER A 73 -4.80 19.21 22.15
C SER A 73 -5.70 17.98 22.12
N ASP A 74 -6.90 18.11 21.58
CA ASP A 74 -7.88 17.06 21.30
C ASP A 74 -8.25 16.99 19.81
N PHE A 75 -7.53 17.76 18.99
CA PHE A 75 -7.86 17.95 17.58
C PHE A 75 -7.53 16.73 16.71
N PHE A 76 -6.37 16.11 16.90
CA PHE A 76 -5.85 15.11 15.96
C PHE A 76 -6.61 13.79 16.05
N GLU A 77 -6.93 13.32 17.25
CA GLU A 77 -7.70 12.08 17.46
C GLU A 77 -9.14 12.27 16.97
N ASP A 78 -9.77 13.40 17.27
CA ASP A 78 -11.15 13.72 16.82
C ASP A 78 -11.24 13.91 15.30
N PHE A 79 -10.21 14.46 14.67
CA PHE A 79 -10.20 14.73 13.23
C PHE A 79 -9.75 13.53 12.38
N HIS A 80 -9.00 12.59 12.97
CA HIS A 80 -8.45 11.43 12.28
C HIS A 80 -9.50 10.57 11.55
N PRO A 81 -10.68 10.24 12.12
CA PRO A 81 -11.71 9.47 11.41
C PRO A 81 -12.15 10.10 10.09
N LEU A 82 -12.21 11.43 10.02
CA LEU A 82 -12.55 12.15 8.79
C LEU A 82 -11.43 12.00 7.75
N VAL A 83 -10.17 12.10 8.16
CA VAL A 83 -9.02 11.87 7.25
C VAL A 83 -9.07 10.47 6.65
N ILE A 84 -9.33 9.45 7.46
CA ILE A 84 -9.46 8.06 7.01
C ILE A 84 -10.62 7.88 6.04
N GLN A 85 -11.79 8.45 6.34
CA GLN A 85 -12.98 8.35 5.49
C GLN A 85 -12.76 8.95 4.10
N PHE A 86 -11.97 10.03 4.00
CA PHE A 86 -11.65 10.66 2.73
C PHE A 86 -10.47 10.00 1.99
N ALA A 87 -9.51 9.43 2.73
CA ALA A 87 -8.36 8.74 2.14
C ALA A 87 -8.72 7.38 1.51
N TYR A 88 -9.72 6.69 2.07
CA TYR A 88 -10.16 5.37 1.61
C TYR A 88 -11.66 5.37 1.30
N PRO A 89 -12.08 4.87 0.12
CA PRO A 89 -13.49 4.61 -0.13
C PRO A 89 -14.07 3.69 0.95
N SER A 90 -15.30 3.95 1.38
CA SER A 90 -15.94 3.21 2.50
C SER A 90 -16.01 1.69 2.27
N TRP A 91 -16.18 1.25 1.03
CA TRP A 91 -16.19 -0.17 0.67
C TRP A 91 -14.81 -0.83 0.76
N PHE A 92 -13.72 -0.04 0.69
CA PHE A 92 -12.34 -0.53 0.69
C PHE A 92 -11.70 -0.51 2.09
N LEU A 93 -12.18 0.34 2.98
CA LEU A 93 -11.63 0.49 4.33
C LEU A 93 -11.59 -0.83 5.13
N PRO A 94 -12.64 -1.68 5.13
CA PRO A 94 -12.57 -2.97 5.81
C PRO A 94 -11.45 -3.88 5.30
N PHE A 95 -11.14 -3.85 4.00
CA PHE A 95 -10.02 -4.59 3.44
C PHE A 95 -8.67 -4.03 3.95
N VAL A 96 -8.51 -2.72 4.01
CA VAL A 96 -7.28 -2.08 4.52
C VAL A 96 -7.01 -2.47 5.97
N GLU A 97 -8.07 -2.51 6.80
CA GLU A 97 -7.98 -2.95 8.20
C GLU A 97 -7.57 -4.43 8.30
N MET A 98 -8.21 -5.30 7.52
CA MET A 98 -7.86 -6.72 7.46
C MET A 98 -6.43 -6.94 6.93
N GLU A 99 -6.02 -6.22 5.88
CA GLU A 99 -4.67 -6.31 5.32
C GLU A 99 -3.61 -5.94 6.36
N ARG A 100 -3.88 -4.92 7.18
CA ARG A 100 -2.98 -4.51 8.27
C ARG A 100 -2.77 -5.63 9.30
N ASP A 101 -3.81 -6.37 9.61
CA ASP A 101 -3.80 -7.38 10.70
C ASP A 101 -3.44 -8.79 10.19
N ALA A 102 -3.31 -8.97 8.87
CA ALA A 102 -2.97 -10.25 8.28
C ALA A 102 -1.56 -10.73 8.65
N SER A 103 -1.42 -12.02 8.92
CA SER A 103 -0.13 -12.70 9.13
C SER A 103 0.49 -13.19 7.82
N ARG A 104 -0.34 -13.40 6.78
CA ARG A 104 0.10 -13.71 5.41
C ARG A 104 -0.79 -13.01 4.40
N ILE A 105 -0.18 -12.51 3.34
CA ILE A 105 -0.83 -11.85 2.20
C ILE A 105 -0.36 -12.55 0.93
N SER A 106 -1.31 -13.11 0.17
CA SER A 106 -1.05 -13.76 -1.11
C SER A 106 -1.82 -13.05 -2.20
N THR A 107 -1.13 -12.38 -3.12
CA THR A 107 -1.76 -11.54 -4.15
C THR A 107 -1.41 -12.03 -5.55
N PHE A 108 -2.41 -12.17 -6.42
CA PHE A 108 -2.22 -12.30 -7.85
C PHE A 108 -2.64 -11.00 -8.56
N GLN A 109 -1.80 -10.52 -9.49
CA GLN A 109 -2.08 -9.34 -10.32
C GLN A 109 -1.75 -9.60 -11.78
N SER A 110 -2.70 -9.28 -12.67
CA SER A 110 -2.57 -9.47 -14.11
C SER A 110 -2.42 -8.16 -14.90
N GLN A 111 -2.67 -7.01 -14.30
CA GLN A 111 -2.75 -5.73 -15.01
C GLN A 111 -1.75 -4.69 -14.53
N ILE A 112 -1.48 -4.65 -13.22
CA ILE A 112 -0.65 -3.65 -12.57
C ILE A 112 0.28 -4.30 -11.55
N VAL A 113 1.32 -3.61 -11.13
CA VAL A 113 2.14 -4.03 -9.99
C VAL A 113 1.29 -4.08 -8.72
N PRO A 114 1.41 -5.13 -7.87
CA PRO A 114 0.70 -5.19 -6.59
C PRO A 114 0.87 -3.91 -5.77
N ALA A 115 -0.21 -3.43 -5.16
CA ALA A 115 -0.26 -2.13 -4.47
C ALA A 115 0.83 -1.95 -3.40
N LEU A 116 1.14 -3.02 -2.66
CA LEU A 116 2.16 -3.02 -1.63
C LEU A 116 3.61 -2.92 -2.16
N LEU A 117 3.81 -3.13 -3.46
CA LEU A 117 5.12 -3.09 -4.11
C LEU A 117 5.31 -1.87 -5.03
N GLN A 118 4.31 -1.00 -5.18
CA GLN A 118 4.38 0.16 -6.07
C GLN A 118 5.33 1.24 -5.53
N THR A 119 6.07 1.89 -6.43
CA THR A 119 6.70 3.19 -6.11
C THR A 119 5.65 4.31 -6.10
N GLU A 120 5.95 5.44 -5.48
CA GLU A 120 5.03 6.59 -5.44
C GLU A 120 4.71 7.10 -6.85
N GLU A 121 5.73 7.20 -7.71
CA GLU A 121 5.61 7.67 -9.08
C GLU A 121 4.77 6.73 -9.95
N TYR A 122 4.94 5.41 -9.77
CA TYR A 122 4.12 4.40 -10.45
C TYR A 122 2.65 4.49 -10.00
N ALA A 123 2.41 4.56 -8.68
CA ALA A 123 1.07 4.71 -8.13
C ALA A 123 0.40 5.99 -8.65
N ARG A 124 1.12 7.10 -8.65
CA ARG A 124 0.65 8.40 -9.18
C ARG A 124 0.29 8.31 -10.66
N ALA A 125 1.18 7.76 -11.48
CA ALA A 125 0.94 7.62 -12.92
C ALA A 125 -0.25 6.70 -13.24
N MET A 126 -0.46 5.65 -12.43
CA MET A 126 -1.58 4.71 -12.59
C MET A 126 -2.92 5.31 -12.15
N LEU A 127 -2.94 6.09 -11.07
CA LEU A 127 -4.16 6.66 -10.50
C LEU A 127 -4.62 7.94 -11.23
N ALA A 128 -3.70 8.73 -11.76
CA ALA A 128 -3.99 10.03 -12.37
C ALA A 128 -5.09 10.02 -13.45
N PRO A 129 -5.17 9.04 -14.39
CA PRO A 129 -6.23 9.01 -15.40
C PRO A 129 -7.62 8.69 -14.84
N VAL A 130 -7.69 8.06 -13.65
CA VAL A 130 -8.93 7.53 -13.06
C VAL A 130 -9.51 8.49 -12.01
N ARG A 131 -8.67 9.09 -11.21
CA ARG A 131 -9.05 9.93 -10.06
C ARG A 131 -8.13 11.15 -9.94
N PRO A 132 -8.19 12.11 -10.89
CA PRO A 132 -7.30 13.28 -10.89
C PRO A 132 -7.51 14.20 -9.68
N ASP A 133 -8.75 14.36 -9.23
CA ASP A 133 -9.12 15.33 -8.18
C ASP A 133 -8.61 14.90 -6.78
N ASP A 134 -8.59 13.58 -6.51
CA ASP A 134 -8.18 13.00 -5.23
C ASP A 134 -6.78 12.37 -5.30
N LEU A 135 -6.03 12.66 -6.35
CA LEU A 135 -4.80 11.92 -6.67
C LEU A 135 -3.77 11.91 -5.54
N ALA A 136 -3.56 13.06 -4.91
CA ALA A 136 -2.55 13.17 -3.84
C ALA A 136 -2.92 12.29 -2.64
N ASP A 137 -4.17 12.32 -2.19
CA ASP A 137 -4.66 11.56 -1.05
C ASP A 137 -4.68 10.05 -1.34
N LEU A 138 -5.08 9.66 -2.55
CA LEU A 138 -5.04 8.25 -2.97
C LEU A 138 -3.63 7.68 -3.05
N VAL A 139 -2.67 8.48 -3.52
CA VAL A 139 -1.24 8.10 -3.52
C VAL A 139 -0.74 7.99 -2.08
N ALA A 140 -1.05 8.96 -1.22
CA ALA A 140 -0.66 8.92 0.20
C ALA A 140 -1.25 7.69 0.91
N ALA A 141 -2.52 7.40 0.70
CA ALA A 141 -3.20 6.22 1.23
C ALA A 141 -2.53 4.92 0.76
N ARG A 142 -2.19 4.84 -0.55
CA ARG A 142 -1.48 3.69 -1.12
C ARG A 142 -0.11 3.48 -0.50
N MET A 143 0.66 4.54 -0.35
CA MET A 143 1.99 4.47 0.25
C MET A 143 1.93 4.14 1.75
N THR A 144 0.90 4.62 2.46
CA THR A 144 0.69 4.30 3.87
C THR A 144 0.49 2.81 4.12
N ARG A 145 -0.25 2.12 3.24
CA ARG A 145 -0.47 0.66 3.35
C ARG A 145 0.83 -0.14 3.30
N GLN A 146 1.85 0.35 2.61
CA GLN A 146 3.14 -0.34 2.50
C GLN A 146 3.91 -0.43 3.82
N ALA A 147 3.59 0.41 4.81
CA ALA A 147 4.21 0.36 6.14
C ALA A 147 4.08 -1.01 6.82
N ILE A 148 3.10 -1.82 6.45
CA ILE A 148 2.96 -3.20 6.96
C ILE A 148 4.16 -4.10 6.61
N LEU A 149 4.89 -3.79 5.54
CA LEU A 149 6.09 -4.53 5.12
C LEU A 149 7.35 -4.12 5.91
N GLU A 150 7.30 -2.99 6.61
CA GLU A 150 8.44 -2.38 7.31
C GLU A 150 8.33 -2.49 8.85
N ARG A 151 7.23 -3.07 9.36
CA ARG A 151 7.05 -3.28 10.81
C ARG A 151 7.99 -4.36 11.34
N ASP A 152 8.19 -4.42 12.67
CA ASP A 152 9.09 -5.40 13.33
C ASP A 152 8.71 -6.86 13.02
N ASP A 153 7.42 -7.16 12.91
CA ASP A 153 6.89 -8.46 12.51
C ASP A 153 6.02 -8.33 11.25
N PRO A 154 6.64 -8.20 10.05
CA PRO A 154 5.90 -8.04 8.80
C PRO A 154 5.21 -9.34 8.41
N PRO A 155 4.06 -9.28 7.69
CA PRO A 155 3.40 -10.47 7.19
C PRO A 155 4.29 -11.26 6.24
N HIS A 156 4.07 -12.55 6.13
CA HIS A 156 4.58 -13.32 5.01
C HIS A 156 3.84 -12.92 3.74
N THR A 157 4.54 -12.39 2.75
CA THR A 157 3.94 -11.92 1.50
C THR A 157 4.35 -12.78 0.32
N TRP A 158 3.39 -13.12 -0.54
CA TRP A 158 3.61 -13.85 -1.76
C TRP A 158 2.88 -13.18 -2.91
N PHE A 159 3.63 -12.60 -3.81
CA PHE A 159 3.10 -11.90 -4.96
C PHE A 159 3.35 -12.71 -6.24
N ILE A 160 2.28 -13.01 -6.95
CA ILE A 160 2.36 -13.59 -8.29
C ILE A 160 1.86 -12.53 -9.27
N VAL A 161 2.65 -12.22 -10.27
CA VAL A 161 2.28 -11.26 -11.31
C VAL A 161 2.32 -11.92 -12.68
N ASP A 162 1.35 -11.61 -13.53
CA ASP A 162 1.42 -11.92 -14.95
C ASP A 162 2.55 -11.11 -15.60
N GLU A 163 3.30 -11.68 -16.52
CA GLU A 163 4.42 -10.99 -17.19
C GLU A 163 3.98 -9.70 -17.92
N GLN A 164 2.71 -9.60 -18.32
CA GLN A 164 2.16 -8.38 -18.94
C GLN A 164 2.27 -7.15 -18.01
N VAL A 165 2.25 -7.36 -16.69
CA VAL A 165 2.47 -6.30 -15.70
C VAL A 165 3.84 -5.63 -15.90
N LEU A 166 4.88 -6.41 -16.23
CA LEU A 166 6.24 -5.93 -16.42
C LEU A 166 6.41 -5.19 -17.76
N ARG A 167 5.56 -5.47 -18.75
CA ARG A 167 5.59 -4.89 -20.09
C ARG A 167 4.86 -3.56 -20.18
N ARG A 168 3.85 -3.35 -19.33
CA ARG A 168 3.02 -2.15 -19.33
C ARG A 168 3.79 -0.97 -18.75
N ARG A 169 4.20 -0.03 -19.61
CA ARG A 169 5.04 1.13 -19.24
C ARG A 169 4.24 2.24 -18.57
N ILE A 170 3.66 1.97 -17.41
CA ILE A 170 2.94 2.98 -16.62
C ILE A 170 3.93 4.05 -16.16
N GLY A 171 3.63 5.31 -16.43
CA GLY A 171 4.50 6.46 -16.11
C GLY A 171 5.72 6.62 -17.02
N GLY A 172 5.86 5.76 -18.05
CA GLY A 172 7.00 5.79 -18.97
C GLY A 172 8.24 5.04 -18.47
N PRO A 173 9.35 5.09 -19.25
CA PRO A 173 10.53 4.24 -18.99
C PRO A 173 11.20 4.51 -17.65
N VAL A 174 11.29 5.78 -17.23
CA VAL A 174 11.95 6.18 -15.97
C VAL A 174 11.21 5.64 -14.75
N VAL A 175 9.89 5.82 -14.72
CA VAL A 175 9.03 5.33 -13.62
C VAL A 175 9.06 3.80 -13.60
N MET A 176 8.98 3.17 -14.77
CA MET A 176 8.97 1.71 -14.86
C MET A 176 10.31 1.10 -14.46
N ARG A 177 11.44 1.77 -14.75
CA ARG A 177 12.76 1.37 -14.25
C ARG A 177 12.77 1.29 -12.72
N ALA A 178 12.46 2.40 -12.04
CA ALA A 178 12.43 2.45 -10.58
C ALA A 178 11.47 1.40 -9.99
N GLN A 179 10.35 1.16 -10.69
CA GLN A 179 9.38 0.13 -10.28
C GLN A 179 9.94 -1.30 -10.39
N LEU A 180 10.65 -1.64 -11.46
CA LEU A 180 11.26 -2.97 -11.61
C LEU A 180 12.42 -3.16 -10.63
N GLU A 181 13.23 -2.13 -10.38
CA GLU A 181 14.27 -2.14 -9.34
C GLU A 181 13.67 -2.35 -7.95
N ARG A 182 12.52 -1.71 -7.65
CA ARG A 182 11.77 -1.93 -6.39
C ARG A 182 11.31 -3.39 -6.26
N LEU A 183 10.83 -4.03 -7.33
CA LEU A 183 10.45 -5.45 -7.30
C LEU A 183 11.63 -6.35 -7.00
N LEU A 184 12.78 -6.13 -7.64
CA LEU A 184 14.01 -6.89 -7.38
C LEU A 184 14.47 -6.75 -5.94
N THR A 185 14.46 -5.53 -5.41
CA THR A 185 14.84 -5.26 -4.01
C THR A 185 13.85 -5.91 -3.02
N ALA A 186 12.54 -5.78 -3.27
CA ALA A 186 11.51 -6.37 -2.41
C ALA A 186 11.60 -7.91 -2.36
N GLY A 187 11.92 -8.55 -3.49
CA GLY A 187 12.10 -10.01 -3.56
C GLY A 187 13.30 -10.55 -2.77
N GLN A 188 14.20 -9.67 -2.29
CA GLN A 188 15.31 -10.06 -1.41
C GLN A 188 14.92 -10.07 0.07
N ALA A 189 13.76 -9.52 0.43
CA ALA A 189 13.31 -9.49 1.83
C ALA A 189 12.91 -10.91 2.30
N PRO A 190 13.29 -11.33 3.52
CA PRO A 190 13.14 -12.72 3.98
C PRO A 190 11.70 -13.26 3.99
N ARG A 191 10.71 -12.37 4.09
CA ARG A 191 9.28 -12.73 4.16
C ARG A 191 8.50 -12.38 2.90
N THR A 192 9.20 -12.04 1.81
CA THR A 192 8.58 -11.65 0.54
C THR A 192 9.01 -12.59 -0.58
N VAL A 193 8.03 -13.16 -1.25
CA VAL A 193 8.24 -13.96 -2.47
C VAL A 193 7.58 -13.24 -3.64
N ILE A 194 8.30 -13.09 -4.75
CA ILE A 194 7.77 -12.55 -6.00
C ILE A 194 7.97 -13.58 -7.10
N GLN A 195 6.89 -13.95 -7.77
CA GLN A 195 6.91 -14.88 -8.91
C GLN A 195 6.20 -14.26 -10.11
N VAL A 196 6.66 -14.63 -11.29
CA VAL A 196 6.11 -14.20 -12.58
C VAL A 196 5.48 -15.39 -13.28
N VAL A 197 4.22 -15.28 -13.69
CA VAL A 197 3.63 -16.19 -14.67
C VAL A 197 4.10 -15.73 -16.04
N PRO A 198 4.92 -16.53 -16.73
CA PRO A 198 5.53 -16.11 -17.99
C PRO A 198 4.50 -16.12 -19.12
N GLU A 199 4.75 -15.29 -20.16
CA GLU A 199 3.86 -15.17 -21.32
C GLU A 199 3.62 -16.50 -22.04
N GLU A 200 4.58 -17.40 -21.97
CA GLU A 200 4.49 -18.74 -22.54
C GLU A 200 3.36 -19.58 -21.91
N GLN A 201 2.94 -19.21 -20.70
CA GLN A 201 1.77 -19.76 -20.00
C GLN A 201 0.50 -18.98 -20.37
N ALA A 202 0.11 -19.05 -21.65
CA ALA A 202 -0.98 -18.25 -22.21
C ALA A 202 -2.36 -18.48 -21.52
N ALA A 203 -2.57 -19.64 -20.90
CA ALA A 203 -3.81 -19.96 -20.19
C ALA A 203 -3.49 -20.43 -18.77
N HIS A 204 -3.99 -19.72 -17.79
CA HIS A 204 -3.80 -19.99 -16.36
C HIS A 204 -4.99 -19.48 -15.53
N PRO A 205 -5.20 -19.95 -14.29
CA PRO A 205 -6.37 -19.57 -13.47
C PRO A 205 -6.52 -18.06 -13.24
N GLY A 206 -5.44 -17.30 -13.27
CA GLY A 206 -5.45 -15.85 -13.08
C GLY A 206 -6.13 -15.04 -14.19
N LEU A 207 -6.53 -15.67 -15.31
CA LEU A 207 -7.32 -14.99 -16.34
C LEU A 207 -8.75 -14.63 -15.84
N ALA A 208 -9.20 -15.23 -14.73
CA ALA A 208 -10.44 -14.82 -14.06
C ALA A 208 -10.38 -13.44 -13.41
N GLY A 209 -9.19 -12.87 -13.21
CA GLY A 209 -8.96 -11.55 -12.66
C GLY A 209 -8.02 -11.55 -11.44
N PRO A 210 -7.63 -10.34 -10.99
CA PRO A 210 -6.77 -10.17 -9.84
C PRO A 210 -7.51 -10.41 -8.53
N PHE A 211 -6.80 -10.97 -7.54
CA PHE A 211 -7.34 -11.20 -6.20
C PHE A 211 -6.24 -11.25 -5.13
N THR A 212 -6.65 -11.12 -3.88
CA THR A 212 -5.78 -11.22 -2.71
C THR A 212 -6.40 -12.12 -1.67
N LEU A 213 -5.61 -13.04 -1.13
CA LEU A 213 -5.94 -13.87 0.04
C LEU A 213 -5.23 -13.30 1.26
N LEU A 214 -5.98 -13.07 2.31
CA LEU A 214 -5.48 -12.68 3.63
C LEU A 214 -5.65 -13.84 4.59
N ASN A 215 -4.58 -14.20 5.30
CA ASN A 215 -4.62 -15.24 6.31
C ASN A 215 -4.33 -14.62 7.67
N PHE A 216 -5.09 -15.07 8.68
CA PHE A 216 -4.96 -14.61 10.06
C PHE A 216 -4.60 -15.79 10.95
N ASP A 217 -3.52 -15.68 11.73
CA ASP A 217 -3.16 -16.69 12.72
C ASP A 217 -4.09 -16.58 13.94
N GLN A 218 -4.92 -17.58 14.16
CA GLN A 218 -5.86 -17.64 15.28
C GLN A 218 -5.23 -18.16 16.58
N GLY A 219 -3.92 -18.40 16.59
CA GLY A 219 -3.23 -18.92 17.75
C GLY A 219 -3.60 -20.39 18.07
N ARG A 220 -3.51 -20.73 19.36
CA ARG A 220 -3.85 -22.08 19.87
C ARG A 220 -5.18 -22.06 20.57
N ASP A 221 -5.89 -23.17 20.47
CA ASP A 221 -7.10 -23.41 21.27
C ASP A 221 -6.71 -23.47 22.77
N PRO A 222 -7.29 -22.63 23.63
CA PRO A 222 -6.91 -22.57 25.03
C PRO A 222 -7.27 -23.86 25.81
N THR A 223 -8.16 -24.69 25.27
CA THR A 223 -8.62 -25.91 25.93
C THR A 223 -7.79 -27.12 25.54
N THR A 224 -7.48 -27.27 24.24
CA THR A 224 -6.76 -28.45 23.71
C THR A 224 -5.27 -28.17 23.52
N GLY A 225 -4.84 -26.90 23.45
CA GLY A 225 -3.48 -26.50 23.09
C GLY A 225 -3.17 -26.63 21.60
N ASP A 226 -4.10 -27.14 20.80
CA ASP A 226 -3.94 -27.31 19.36
C ASP A 226 -3.96 -25.96 18.64
N ARG A 227 -3.21 -25.87 17.54
CA ARG A 227 -3.25 -24.66 16.68
C ARG A 227 -4.58 -24.58 15.96
N LYS A 228 -5.30 -23.49 16.11
CA LYS A 228 -6.53 -23.25 15.34
C LYS A 228 -6.19 -23.11 13.85
N PRO A 229 -7.04 -23.59 12.95
CA PRO A 229 -6.86 -23.35 11.53
C PRO A 229 -6.84 -21.83 11.25
N PRO A 230 -6.01 -21.36 10.32
CA PRO A 230 -5.98 -19.96 9.94
C PRO A 230 -7.38 -19.57 9.40
N HIS A 231 -7.82 -18.36 9.75
CA HIS A 231 -8.98 -17.76 9.09
C HIS A 231 -8.50 -17.09 7.81
N GLU A 232 -9.18 -17.38 6.72
CA GLU A 232 -8.83 -16.87 5.39
C GLU A 232 -9.94 -15.98 4.85
N VAL A 233 -9.55 -14.92 4.17
CA VAL A 233 -10.44 -13.96 3.52
C VAL A 233 -9.97 -13.77 2.08
N LEU A 234 -10.89 -13.83 1.13
CA LEU A 234 -10.63 -13.53 -0.26
C LEU A 234 -11.13 -12.11 -0.60
N PHE A 235 -10.26 -11.30 -1.16
CA PHE A 235 -10.62 -10.03 -1.76
C PHE A 235 -10.47 -10.13 -3.28
N VAL A 236 -11.53 -9.81 -4.00
CA VAL A 236 -11.57 -9.80 -5.47
C VAL A 236 -11.65 -8.36 -5.95
N ASP A 237 -10.68 -7.95 -6.76
CA ASP A 237 -10.69 -6.63 -7.39
C ASP A 237 -11.83 -6.55 -8.42
N GLY A 238 -12.57 -5.43 -8.40
CA GLY A 238 -13.66 -5.19 -9.34
C GLY A 238 -13.51 -3.88 -10.11
N PHE A 239 -14.29 -3.71 -11.16
CA PHE A 239 -14.24 -2.53 -12.03
C PHE A 239 -14.49 -1.21 -11.27
N SER A 240 -15.53 -1.16 -10.45
CA SER A 240 -15.89 0.04 -9.66
C SER A 240 -15.62 -0.12 -8.18
N GLN A 241 -15.79 -1.34 -7.67
CA GLN A 241 -15.60 -1.70 -6.27
C GLN A 241 -15.09 -3.14 -6.21
N GLY A 242 -14.07 -3.37 -5.37
CA GLY A 242 -13.70 -4.72 -4.97
C GLY A 242 -14.68 -5.25 -3.93
N ARG A 243 -14.66 -6.54 -3.70
CA ARG A 243 -15.47 -7.18 -2.66
C ARG A 243 -14.66 -8.17 -1.83
N THR A 244 -14.98 -8.22 -0.56
CA THR A 244 -14.46 -9.22 0.35
C THR A 244 -15.42 -10.42 0.36
N ALA A 245 -14.90 -11.62 0.11
CA ALA A 245 -15.62 -12.87 0.22
C ALA A 245 -15.20 -13.57 1.51
N LEU A 246 -16.19 -13.95 2.31
CA LEU A 246 -16.04 -14.68 3.56
C LEU A 246 -16.68 -16.08 3.47
N ASP A 247 -17.39 -16.37 2.38
CA ASP A 247 -17.97 -17.70 2.13
C ASP A 247 -16.86 -18.73 1.97
N THR A 248 -16.94 -19.81 2.74
CA THR A 248 -15.89 -20.83 2.80
C THR A 248 -15.64 -21.50 1.45
N ALA A 249 -16.66 -21.70 0.63
CA ALA A 249 -16.50 -22.36 -0.67
C ALA A 249 -15.79 -21.41 -1.67
N GLU A 250 -16.15 -20.13 -1.66
CA GLU A 250 -15.51 -19.12 -2.51
C GLU A 250 -14.04 -18.88 -2.11
N VAL A 251 -13.77 -18.79 -0.81
CA VAL A 251 -12.40 -18.69 -0.28
C VAL A 251 -11.57 -19.91 -0.68
N ALA A 252 -12.12 -21.12 -0.52
CA ALA A 252 -11.43 -22.34 -0.92
C ALA A 252 -11.12 -22.40 -2.43
N GLU A 253 -12.00 -21.87 -3.28
CA GLU A 253 -11.74 -21.74 -4.72
C GLU A 253 -10.61 -20.74 -4.99
N GLY A 254 -10.59 -19.59 -4.29
CA GLY A 254 -9.51 -18.62 -4.35
C GLY A 254 -8.15 -19.23 -3.95
N VAL A 255 -8.10 -19.98 -2.85
CA VAL A 255 -6.91 -20.70 -2.39
C VAL A 255 -6.43 -21.70 -3.44
N ARG A 256 -7.35 -22.52 -3.96
CA ARG A 256 -7.02 -23.47 -5.04
C ARG A 256 -6.48 -22.79 -6.28
N SER A 257 -7.09 -21.68 -6.70
CA SER A 257 -6.64 -20.90 -7.86
C SER A 257 -5.24 -20.34 -7.65
N TYR A 258 -4.96 -19.86 -6.43
CA TYR A 258 -3.63 -19.35 -6.08
C TYR A 258 -2.57 -20.45 -6.07
N ASP A 259 -2.88 -21.64 -5.52
CA ASP A 259 -1.96 -22.79 -5.52
C ASP A 259 -1.65 -23.27 -6.95
N LEU A 260 -2.64 -23.29 -7.82
CA LEU A 260 -2.43 -23.58 -9.23
C LEU A 260 -1.52 -22.51 -9.88
N LEU A 261 -1.76 -21.22 -9.63
CA LEU A 261 -0.92 -20.13 -10.15
C LEU A 261 0.54 -20.28 -9.75
N ARG A 262 0.83 -20.74 -8.53
CA ARG A 262 2.20 -21.04 -8.09
C ARG A 262 2.86 -22.11 -8.96
N GLY A 263 2.07 -23.08 -9.45
CA GLY A 263 2.55 -24.11 -10.36
C GLY A 263 2.82 -23.60 -11.79
N TYR A 264 2.12 -22.57 -12.24
CA TYR A 264 2.35 -21.91 -13.55
C TYR A 264 3.47 -20.86 -13.50
N ALA A 265 3.75 -20.29 -12.34
CA ALA A 265 4.74 -19.25 -12.18
C ALA A 265 6.17 -19.81 -12.20
N LEU A 266 7.10 -19.00 -12.65
CA LEU A 266 8.54 -19.26 -12.54
C LEU A 266 8.95 -19.36 -11.06
N SER A 267 10.09 -20.03 -10.78
CA SER A 267 10.69 -19.96 -9.45
C SER A 267 11.02 -18.51 -9.06
N PRO A 268 11.18 -18.18 -7.78
CA PRO A 268 11.56 -16.83 -7.37
C PRO A 268 12.83 -16.32 -8.05
N GLU A 269 13.85 -17.17 -8.21
CA GLU A 269 15.11 -16.86 -8.87
C GLU A 269 14.91 -16.57 -10.37
N ALA A 270 14.20 -17.46 -11.08
CA ALA A 270 13.90 -17.28 -12.50
C ALA A 270 12.99 -16.07 -12.74
N SER A 271 12.13 -15.75 -11.77
CA SER A 271 11.29 -14.54 -11.80
C SER A 271 12.12 -13.27 -11.65
N ALA A 272 13.10 -13.26 -10.74
CA ALA A 272 14.04 -12.13 -10.60
C ALA A 272 14.85 -11.93 -11.90
N GLU A 273 15.33 -13.01 -12.54
CA GLU A 273 15.99 -12.92 -13.84
C GLU A 273 15.07 -12.39 -14.95
N ARG A 274 13.78 -12.79 -14.94
CA ARG A 274 12.78 -12.30 -15.90
C ARG A 274 12.53 -10.80 -15.70
N ILE A 275 12.40 -10.33 -14.47
CA ILE A 275 12.26 -8.90 -14.12
C ILE A 275 13.52 -8.14 -14.56
N GLY A 276 14.71 -8.66 -14.30
CA GLY A 276 15.98 -8.06 -14.72
C GLY A 276 16.08 -7.87 -16.24
N ARG A 277 15.64 -8.87 -17.03
CA ARG A 277 15.59 -8.76 -18.51
C ARG A 277 14.66 -7.65 -18.99
N HIS A 278 13.50 -7.48 -18.34
CA HIS A 278 12.60 -6.36 -18.65
C HIS A 278 13.22 -5.01 -18.28
N LEU A 279 13.96 -4.92 -17.17
CA LEU A 279 14.70 -3.72 -16.77
C LEU A 279 15.76 -3.34 -17.81
N GLU A 280 16.61 -4.27 -18.24
CA GLU A 280 17.61 -4.06 -19.30
C GLU A 280 16.98 -3.64 -20.63
N GLY A 281 15.79 -4.19 -20.94
CA GLY A 281 15.02 -3.86 -22.14
C GLY A 281 14.47 -2.43 -22.18
N LEU A 282 14.39 -1.74 -21.03
CA LEU A 282 14.03 -0.33 -20.95
C LEU A 282 15.19 0.59 -21.37
N GLU A 283 16.45 0.16 -21.25
CA GLU A 283 17.65 0.94 -21.58
C GLU A 283 17.92 1.02 -23.07
N LYS A 284 17.45 0.03 -23.82
CA LYS A 284 17.81 -0.15 -25.24
C LYS A 284 16.84 0.53 -26.21
N ARG A 285 15.86 1.29 -25.71
CA ARG A 285 14.84 1.95 -26.53
C ARG A 285 14.63 3.40 -26.07
#